data_3740004aec1f79191eccb3b3cc19cb76
#
_entry.id   3740004aec1f79191eccb3b3cc19cb76
#
_cell.length_a   1.000
_cell.length_b   1.000
_cell.length_c   1.000
_cell.angle_alpha   90.00
_cell.angle_beta   90.00
_cell.angle_gamma   90.00
#
_symmetry.space_group_name_H-M   'P 1'
#
loop_
_entity.id
_entity.type
_entity.pdbx_description
1 polymer ?
#
loop_
_entity_poly.entity_id
_entity_poly.type
_entity_poly.pdbx_seq_one_letter_code
_entity_poly.pdbx_strand_id
1 'polypeptide(L)'
;DELVQEAFDRQQEEIHASHILVSVNPEALPADTMRAWRRVSLLRARVEAGEDFTEVAKSKGGSDDPSVTDNGGDLGWFTAFSMIYNFEVAAYTTPVGEISNIVRTRFGYHFLKVDGRRDARGEVQVAHIMVRVPDVTDKAMLESSKATIDAVAKFLYAGETFESLALKYSDDATSASKGGVLPWFGTGKMVEEFENASFALAQNGDVSEPFLSSYGWHIVKRLGFKGLVSFDEVRNSLKKKVSRDSRADKTRSSFLNKLKSEYGFTQESRRVSNLVVSVGKTDSVFHKGHPIENVNKSELGRTLFSIDGNKTTVRDFINYANGQKNRGLNRPAEMILKSLIQQMVEEKLLAYEDERLEEKYDDFRLLIEEYHDGILLFELTDNKVWSRAVRDTSGLEEYHANNSELFMWPERLDIAVYTCEDAKLAKKVKKGVKKGDDIEAMRRELIGERPLAIRIESALYPEGVNTWSDTVFYALTNGTFDLDSKAPRFMTFEVGVEGIVLIDVRELVPPTPKTLEEARGQVIASYQDHLEKEWIMSLRRKYQVEINTAVLYSLID
;
A
#
# COMPACT_ATOMS: atom_id res chain seq x y z
N ASP A 1 20.10 0.10 -9.67
CA ASP A 1 20.61 1.26 -8.94
C ASP A 1 21.00 2.43 -9.88
N GLU A 2 21.61 2.19 -11.05
CA GLU A 2 21.98 3.24 -12.02
C GLU A 2 20.79 4.14 -12.42
N LEU A 3 19.64 3.55 -12.75
CA LEU A 3 18.44 4.32 -13.10
C LEU A 3 17.84 5.08 -11.90
N VAL A 4 18.12 4.64 -10.68
CA VAL A 4 17.70 5.35 -9.47
C VAL A 4 18.59 6.58 -9.28
N GLN A 5 19.90 6.42 -9.48
CA GLN A 5 20.86 7.53 -9.46
C GLN A 5 20.57 8.54 -10.57
N GLU A 6 20.39 8.06 -11.80
CA GLU A 6 20.02 8.92 -12.94
C GLU A 6 18.74 9.74 -12.67
N ALA A 7 17.73 9.09 -12.07
CA ALA A 7 16.49 9.78 -11.72
C ALA A 7 16.70 10.84 -10.63
N PHE A 8 17.57 10.56 -9.67
CA PHE A 8 17.94 11.52 -8.64
C PHE A 8 18.68 12.72 -9.24
N ASP A 9 19.70 12.46 -10.08
CA ASP A 9 20.49 13.51 -10.71
C ASP A 9 19.60 14.43 -11.57
N ARG A 10 18.65 13.84 -12.31
CA ARG A 10 17.68 14.61 -13.10
C ARG A 10 16.66 15.38 -12.25
N GLN A 11 16.39 14.96 -11.02
CA GLN A 11 15.54 15.71 -10.11
C GLN A 11 16.22 16.96 -9.54
N GLN A 12 17.53 17.09 -9.71
CA GLN A 12 18.27 18.29 -9.29
C GLN A 12 18.13 19.43 -10.31
N GLU A 13 17.63 19.14 -11.53
CA GLU A 13 17.46 20.12 -12.61
C GLU A 13 16.02 20.13 -13.12
N GLU A 14 15.61 21.27 -13.63
CA GLU A 14 14.37 21.47 -14.37
C GLU A 14 14.69 21.86 -15.81
N ILE A 15 13.94 21.27 -16.74
CA ILE A 15 14.08 21.52 -18.18
C ILE A 15 12.86 22.27 -18.68
N HIS A 16 13.09 23.32 -19.48
CA HIS A 16 12.07 23.96 -20.30
C HIS A 16 12.25 23.50 -21.73
N ALA A 17 11.21 22.95 -22.34
CA ALA A 17 11.29 22.47 -23.70
C ALA A 17 9.97 22.60 -24.45
N SER A 18 10.11 22.76 -25.77
CA SER A 18 9.02 22.69 -26.73
C SER A 18 9.09 21.39 -27.52
N HIS A 19 7.96 20.80 -27.93
CA HIS A 19 7.95 19.56 -28.68
C HIS A 19 7.01 19.59 -29.90
N ILE A 20 7.30 18.70 -30.85
CA ILE A 20 6.42 18.34 -31.96
C ILE A 20 6.17 16.84 -31.90
N LEU A 21 4.88 16.45 -31.89
CA LEU A 21 4.42 15.07 -31.91
C LEU A 21 3.84 14.73 -33.29
N VAL A 22 4.27 13.61 -33.86
CA VAL A 22 3.54 12.94 -34.95
C VAL A 22 2.97 11.63 -34.38
N SER A 23 1.66 11.64 -34.18
CA SER A 23 0.95 10.53 -33.56
C SER A 23 1.00 9.28 -34.44
N VAL A 24 1.33 8.16 -33.82
CA VAL A 24 1.21 6.85 -34.44
C VAL A 24 1.01 5.80 -33.36
N ASN A 25 0.00 4.98 -33.54
CA ASN A 25 -0.30 3.90 -32.58
C ASN A 25 0.95 3.02 -32.39
N PRO A 26 1.28 2.57 -31.15
CA PRO A 26 2.35 1.61 -30.91
C PRO A 26 2.24 0.36 -31.77
N GLU A 27 1.02 0.01 -32.13
CA GLU A 27 0.63 -1.18 -32.89
C GLU A 27 0.29 -0.89 -34.36
N ALA A 28 0.67 0.29 -34.85
CA ALA A 28 0.44 0.67 -36.24
C ALA A 28 1.20 -0.24 -37.23
N LEU A 29 0.64 -0.40 -38.43
CA LEU A 29 1.30 -1.12 -39.49
C LEU A 29 2.64 -0.50 -39.86
N PRO A 30 3.61 -1.26 -40.37
CA PRO A 30 4.91 -0.73 -40.82
C PRO A 30 4.79 0.44 -41.82
N ALA A 31 3.78 0.40 -42.69
CA ALA A 31 3.51 1.47 -43.65
C ALA A 31 3.09 2.79 -42.94
N ASP A 32 2.25 2.69 -41.91
CA ASP A 32 1.79 3.85 -41.14
C ASP A 32 2.91 4.41 -40.27
N THR A 33 3.67 3.53 -39.62
CA THR A 33 4.90 3.88 -38.90
C THR A 33 5.90 4.60 -39.78
N MET A 34 6.11 4.11 -41.02
CA MET A 34 7.00 4.75 -42.00
C MET A 34 6.47 6.11 -42.45
N ARG A 35 5.16 6.27 -42.63
CA ARG A 35 4.55 7.57 -42.96
C ARG A 35 4.77 8.57 -41.82
N ALA A 36 4.53 8.17 -40.59
CA ALA A 36 4.76 9.02 -39.44
C ALA A 36 6.22 9.41 -39.27
N TRP A 37 7.14 8.46 -39.46
CA TRP A 37 8.59 8.72 -39.46
C TRP A 37 9.00 9.74 -40.51
N ARG A 38 8.55 9.59 -41.75
CA ARG A 38 8.82 10.55 -42.81
C ARG A 38 8.31 11.96 -42.50
N ARG A 39 7.07 12.02 -41.94
CA ARG A 39 6.46 13.32 -41.57
C ARG A 39 7.25 14.00 -40.45
N VAL A 40 7.59 13.31 -39.37
CA VAL A 40 8.37 13.90 -38.27
C VAL A 40 9.77 14.32 -38.74
N SER A 41 10.40 13.53 -39.63
CA SER A 41 11.70 13.86 -40.20
C SER A 41 11.66 15.14 -41.07
N LEU A 42 10.59 15.34 -41.85
CA LEU A 42 10.39 16.57 -42.61
C LEU A 42 10.16 17.77 -41.70
N LEU A 43 9.34 17.63 -40.66
CA LEU A 43 9.11 18.73 -39.69
C LEU A 43 10.40 19.10 -38.97
N ARG A 44 11.20 18.11 -38.55
CA ARG A 44 12.49 18.35 -37.92
C ARG A 44 13.46 19.09 -38.88
N ALA A 45 13.54 18.66 -40.13
CA ALA A 45 14.38 19.30 -41.14
C ALA A 45 13.99 20.77 -41.41
N ARG A 46 12.70 21.12 -41.33
CA ARG A 46 12.23 22.51 -41.45
C ARG A 46 12.77 23.38 -40.31
N VAL A 47 12.70 22.87 -39.07
CA VAL A 47 13.24 23.59 -37.91
C VAL A 47 14.77 23.70 -38.00
N GLU A 48 15.47 22.64 -38.44
CA GLU A 48 16.93 22.66 -38.67
C GLU A 48 17.35 23.66 -39.78
N ALA A 49 16.46 23.89 -40.74
CA ALA A 49 16.67 24.89 -41.77
C ALA A 49 16.42 26.34 -41.30
N GLY A 50 16.00 26.53 -40.05
CA GLY A 50 15.81 27.84 -39.41
C GLY A 50 14.36 28.35 -39.41
N GLU A 51 13.36 27.52 -39.79
CA GLU A 51 11.97 27.89 -39.57
C GLU A 51 11.65 27.93 -38.05
N ASP A 52 10.79 28.88 -37.68
CA ASP A 52 10.38 29.01 -36.27
C ASP A 52 9.69 27.73 -35.77
N PHE A 53 10.07 27.27 -34.58
CA PHE A 53 9.59 26.01 -34.02
C PHE A 53 8.07 26.00 -33.80
N THR A 54 7.54 27.10 -33.26
CA THR A 54 6.10 27.29 -33.00
C THR A 54 5.30 27.33 -34.30
N GLU A 55 5.79 28.03 -35.30
CA GLU A 55 5.16 28.10 -36.63
C GLU A 55 5.13 26.72 -37.29
N VAL A 56 6.23 25.94 -37.20
CA VAL A 56 6.27 24.57 -37.71
C VAL A 56 5.30 23.67 -36.94
N ALA A 57 5.24 23.79 -35.61
CA ALA A 57 4.34 23.03 -34.77
C ALA A 57 2.86 23.30 -35.10
N LYS A 58 2.48 24.57 -35.28
CA LYS A 58 1.11 25.02 -35.60
C LYS A 58 0.74 24.86 -37.08
N SER A 59 1.71 24.64 -37.97
CA SER A 59 1.44 24.54 -39.42
C SER A 59 0.49 23.37 -39.74
N LYS A 60 -0.20 23.46 -40.89
CA LYS A 60 -1.02 22.36 -41.39
C LYS A 60 -0.19 21.10 -41.58
N GLY A 61 -0.50 20.06 -40.83
CA GLY A 61 0.27 18.82 -40.76
C GLY A 61 1.54 18.93 -39.91
N GLY A 62 1.62 19.91 -39.01
CA GLY A 62 2.63 20.09 -37.99
C GLY A 62 2.47 19.07 -36.83
N SER A 63 2.39 19.54 -35.59
CA SER A 63 2.22 18.67 -34.44
C SER A 63 0.79 18.09 -34.35
N ASP A 64 0.68 16.83 -33.90
CA ASP A 64 -0.60 16.19 -33.58
C ASP A 64 -0.94 16.33 -32.10
N ASP A 65 -0.15 17.07 -31.31
CA ASP A 65 -0.48 17.35 -29.92
C ASP A 65 -1.70 18.27 -29.84
N PRO A 66 -2.77 17.90 -29.12
CA PRO A 66 -3.98 18.74 -29.04
C PRO A 66 -3.72 20.12 -28.45
N SER A 67 -2.72 20.29 -27.58
CA SER A 67 -2.40 21.56 -26.93
C SER A 67 -1.63 22.53 -27.83
N VAL A 68 -1.13 22.08 -28.98
CA VAL A 68 -0.27 22.89 -29.86
C VAL A 68 -0.91 24.18 -30.33
N THR A 69 -2.24 24.20 -30.50
CA THR A 69 -3.00 25.38 -30.90
C THR A 69 -2.80 26.53 -29.92
N ASP A 70 -2.80 26.20 -28.64
CA ASP A 70 -2.73 27.17 -27.55
C ASP A 70 -1.29 27.48 -27.17
N ASN A 71 -0.46 26.45 -26.93
CA ASN A 71 0.90 26.60 -26.41
C ASN A 71 2.02 26.59 -27.48
N GLY A 72 1.71 26.32 -28.75
CA GLY A 72 2.74 26.26 -29.80
C GLY A 72 3.74 25.12 -29.68
N GLY A 73 3.42 24.13 -28.85
CA GLY A 73 4.28 23.01 -28.52
C GLY A 73 5.11 23.20 -27.24
N ASP A 74 5.03 24.37 -26.60
CA ASP A 74 5.71 24.66 -25.33
C ASP A 74 5.11 23.79 -24.19
N LEU A 75 5.97 23.04 -23.50
CA LEU A 75 5.63 22.17 -22.38
C LEU A 75 5.86 22.83 -21.01
N GLY A 76 6.44 24.04 -21.02
CA GLY A 76 6.90 24.70 -19.80
C GLY A 76 8.05 23.96 -19.12
N TRP A 77 8.26 24.27 -17.84
CA TRP A 77 9.28 23.63 -17.00
C TRP A 77 8.82 22.30 -16.47
N PHE A 78 9.68 21.29 -16.51
CA PHE A 78 9.41 19.96 -15.96
C PHE A 78 10.70 19.30 -15.41
N THR A 79 10.53 18.26 -14.61
CA THR A 79 11.62 17.46 -14.04
C THR A 79 11.41 15.97 -14.30
N ALA A 80 12.31 15.13 -13.78
CA ALA A 80 12.23 13.67 -13.90
C ALA A 80 10.86 13.13 -13.49
N PHE A 81 10.38 12.09 -14.17
CA PHE A 81 9.06 11.45 -14.04
C PHE A 81 7.85 12.29 -14.52
N SER A 82 8.06 13.49 -15.00
CA SER A 82 6.98 14.28 -15.60
C SER A 82 6.63 13.80 -17.00
N MET A 83 7.63 13.28 -17.73
CA MET A 83 7.51 12.81 -19.12
C MET A 83 7.82 11.31 -19.22
N ILE A 84 7.43 10.68 -20.34
CA ILE A 84 7.83 9.30 -20.64
C ILE A 84 9.35 9.23 -20.77
N TYR A 85 9.95 8.18 -20.21
CA TYR A 85 11.39 8.05 -20.06
C TYR A 85 12.21 8.33 -21.33
N ASN A 86 11.81 7.81 -22.51
CA ASN A 86 12.54 8.09 -23.76
C ASN A 86 12.52 9.59 -24.12
N PHE A 87 11.41 10.28 -23.87
CA PHE A 87 11.28 11.71 -24.07
C PHE A 87 12.12 12.48 -23.04
N GLU A 88 12.05 12.07 -21.78
CA GLU A 88 12.87 12.62 -20.70
C GLU A 88 14.36 12.51 -21.01
N VAL A 89 14.82 11.32 -21.46
CA VAL A 89 16.22 11.13 -21.89
C VAL A 89 16.61 12.15 -22.95
N ALA A 90 15.78 12.34 -23.98
CA ALA A 90 16.07 13.33 -25.03
C ALA A 90 16.15 14.75 -24.48
N ALA A 91 15.26 15.13 -23.56
CA ALA A 91 15.27 16.45 -22.94
C ALA A 91 16.55 16.70 -22.12
N TYR A 92 16.96 15.73 -21.32
CA TYR A 92 18.15 15.87 -20.47
C TYR A 92 19.48 15.73 -21.22
N THR A 93 19.49 15.08 -22.40
CA THR A 93 20.73 14.90 -23.20
C THR A 93 20.92 15.94 -24.30
N THR A 94 19.87 16.73 -24.61
CA THR A 94 19.97 17.78 -25.66
C THR A 94 20.42 19.08 -25.02
N PRO A 95 21.46 19.76 -25.55
CA PRO A 95 21.90 21.07 -25.07
C PRO A 95 20.81 22.15 -25.20
N VAL A 96 20.90 23.20 -24.37
CA VAL A 96 19.99 24.35 -24.44
C VAL A 96 20.15 25.04 -25.79
N GLY A 97 19.06 25.37 -26.45
CA GLY A 97 18.98 25.97 -27.79
C GLY A 97 19.00 24.96 -28.94
N GLU A 98 19.29 23.68 -28.66
CA GLU A 98 19.39 22.63 -29.69
C GLU A 98 18.11 21.79 -29.79
N ILE A 99 18.02 21.03 -30.90
CA ILE A 99 16.93 20.14 -31.25
C ILE A 99 17.37 18.69 -31.01
N SER A 100 16.56 17.91 -30.35
CA SER A 100 16.84 16.49 -30.09
C SER A 100 16.81 15.64 -31.36
N ASN A 101 17.36 14.44 -31.27
CA ASN A 101 17.03 13.36 -32.19
C ASN A 101 15.54 13.01 -32.09
N ILE A 102 15.01 12.36 -33.15
CA ILE A 102 13.64 11.84 -33.14
C ILE A 102 13.55 10.67 -32.14
N VAL A 103 12.62 10.75 -31.20
CA VAL A 103 12.36 9.73 -30.20
C VAL A 103 11.01 9.07 -30.41
N ARG A 104 10.94 7.77 -30.14
CA ARG A 104 9.72 7.00 -30.20
C ARG A 104 9.15 6.82 -28.78
N THR A 105 7.85 7.13 -28.63
CA THR A 105 7.08 6.82 -27.42
C THR A 105 5.81 6.04 -27.79
N ARG A 106 5.00 5.67 -26.80
CA ARG A 106 3.69 5.06 -27.04
C ARG A 106 2.70 5.97 -27.80
N PHE A 107 2.93 7.29 -27.78
CA PHE A 107 2.07 8.25 -28.48
C PHE A 107 2.45 8.44 -29.94
N GLY A 108 3.71 8.28 -30.28
CA GLY A 108 4.18 8.54 -31.63
C GLY A 108 5.67 8.84 -31.68
N TYR A 109 6.06 9.57 -32.71
CA TYR A 109 7.39 10.13 -32.87
C TYR A 109 7.41 11.57 -32.41
N HIS A 110 8.44 11.93 -31.66
CA HIS A 110 8.65 13.26 -31.14
C HIS A 110 10.05 13.74 -31.52
N PHE A 111 10.20 15.03 -31.64
CA PHE A 111 11.46 15.71 -31.37
C PHE A 111 11.15 16.96 -30.54
N LEU A 112 12.11 17.42 -29.79
CA LEU A 112 11.97 18.54 -28.88
C LEU A 112 13.12 19.52 -29.06
N LYS A 113 12.89 20.77 -28.69
CA LYS A 113 13.88 21.81 -28.52
C LYS A 113 13.99 22.14 -27.06
N VAL A 114 15.19 22.14 -26.52
CA VAL A 114 15.44 22.56 -25.13
C VAL A 114 15.58 24.07 -25.10
N ASP A 115 14.64 24.75 -24.47
CA ASP A 115 14.59 26.20 -24.39
C ASP A 115 15.33 26.73 -23.15
N GLY A 116 15.45 25.93 -22.08
CA GLY A 116 16.16 26.32 -20.87
C GLY A 116 16.46 25.19 -19.91
N ARG A 117 17.41 25.47 -19.00
CA ARG A 117 17.72 24.62 -17.85
C ARG A 117 17.89 25.49 -16.62
N ARG A 118 17.50 24.98 -15.45
CA ARG A 118 17.73 25.62 -14.16
C ARG A 118 17.82 24.58 -13.05
N ASP A 119 18.38 24.98 -11.93
CA ASP A 119 18.33 24.17 -10.71
C ASP A 119 16.88 23.95 -10.27
N ALA A 120 16.58 22.76 -9.78
CA ALA A 120 15.25 22.43 -9.32
C ALA A 120 14.88 23.22 -8.07
N ARG A 121 13.66 23.73 -8.04
CA ARG A 121 13.19 24.65 -6.99
C ARG A 121 12.67 23.93 -5.73
N GLY A 122 12.50 22.60 -5.78
CA GLY A 122 11.91 21.83 -4.69
C GLY A 122 10.39 21.89 -4.67
N GLU A 123 9.78 21.86 -3.48
CA GLU A 123 8.32 21.92 -3.29
C GLU A 123 7.95 23.07 -2.35
N VAL A 124 6.84 23.74 -2.66
CA VAL A 124 6.26 24.79 -1.85
C VAL A 124 4.83 24.47 -1.46
N GLN A 125 4.43 24.89 -0.27
CA GLN A 125 3.03 24.91 0.15
C GLN A 125 2.58 26.34 0.34
N VAL A 126 1.46 26.70 -0.25
CA VAL A 126 0.88 28.04 -0.13
C VAL A 126 -0.60 27.98 0.23
N ALA A 127 -1.10 29.07 0.80
CA ALA A 127 -2.51 29.41 0.74
C ALA A 127 -2.70 30.44 -0.38
N HIS A 128 -3.86 30.41 -1.06
CA HIS A 128 -4.18 31.38 -2.10
C HIS A 128 -5.58 31.97 -1.96
N ILE A 129 -5.73 33.17 -2.50
CA ILE A 129 -7.00 33.84 -2.73
C ILE A 129 -7.08 34.07 -4.23
N MET A 130 -8.14 33.59 -4.88
CA MET A 130 -8.36 33.74 -6.32
C MET A 130 -9.63 34.55 -6.58
N VAL A 131 -9.52 35.56 -7.42
CA VAL A 131 -10.68 36.23 -8.02
C VAL A 131 -10.71 35.82 -9.51
N ARG A 132 -11.70 34.99 -9.83
CA ARG A 132 -11.80 34.36 -11.15
C ARG A 132 -12.10 35.38 -12.23
N VAL A 133 -11.44 35.23 -13.37
CA VAL A 133 -11.73 35.96 -14.61
C VAL A 133 -12.06 34.91 -15.69
N PRO A 134 -13.36 34.69 -16.01
CA PRO A 134 -13.77 33.69 -17.00
C PRO A 134 -13.19 33.93 -18.39
N ASP A 135 -12.97 35.18 -18.78
CA ASP A 135 -12.35 35.58 -20.03
C ASP A 135 -11.32 36.68 -19.74
N VAL A 136 -10.05 36.31 -19.71
CA VAL A 136 -8.92 37.24 -19.46
C VAL A 136 -8.69 38.21 -20.61
N THR A 137 -9.36 38.06 -21.75
CA THR A 137 -9.35 39.00 -22.87
C THR A 137 -10.39 40.14 -22.72
N ASP A 138 -11.38 39.96 -21.87
CA ASP A 138 -12.37 40.98 -21.50
C ASP A 138 -11.77 42.00 -20.51
N LYS A 139 -11.40 43.16 -21.03
CA LYS A 139 -10.76 44.25 -20.26
C LYS A 139 -11.61 44.73 -19.11
N ALA A 140 -12.95 44.80 -19.25
CA ALA A 140 -13.82 45.28 -18.19
C ALA A 140 -13.93 44.31 -17.04
N MET A 141 -14.03 42.98 -17.33
CA MET A 141 -13.94 41.93 -16.33
C MET A 141 -12.59 41.93 -15.62
N LEU A 142 -11.51 42.05 -16.40
CA LEU A 142 -10.16 42.05 -15.87
C LEU A 142 -9.91 43.22 -14.90
N GLU A 143 -10.35 44.42 -15.24
CA GLU A 143 -10.25 45.61 -14.37
C GLU A 143 -11.11 45.51 -13.11
N SER A 144 -12.35 45.02 -13.24
CA SER A 144 -13.24 44.81 -12.09
C SER A 144 -12.69 43.79 -11.11
N SER A 145 -12.22 42.65 -11.62
CA SER A 145 -11.61 41.60 -10.79
C SER A 145 -10.30 42.05 -10.16
N LYS A 146 -9.52 42.91 -10.91
CA LYS A 146 -8.32 43.55 -10.35
C LYS A 146 -8.65 44.46 -9.17
N ALA A 147 -9.66 45.27 -9.29
CA ALA A 147 -10.09 46.16 -8.20
C ALA A 147 -10.48 45.35 -6.93
N THR A 148 -11.10 44.18 -7.14
CA THR A 148 -11.47 43.28 -6.03
C THR A 148 -10.23 42.71 -5.35
N ILE A 149 -9.28 42.15 -6.09
CA ILE A 149 -8.07 41.56 -5.50
C ILE A 149 -7.17 42.61 -4.86
N ASP A 150 -7.08 43.84 -5.45
CA ASP A 150 -6.36 44.97 -4.87
C ASP A 150 -7.00 45.43 -3.53
N ALA A 151 -8.34 45.34 -3.39
CA ALA A 151 -9.00 45.59 -2.12
C ALA A 151 -8.67 44.51 -1.06
N VAL A 152 -8.63 43.25 -1.47
CA VAL A 152 -8.20 42.14 -0.61
C VAL A 152 -6.76 42.36 -0.13
N ALA A 153 -5.84 42.76 -1.03
CA ALA A 153 -4.47 43.09 -0.66
C ALA A 153 -4.42 44.21 0.41
N LYS A 154 -5.23 45.26 0.26
CA LYS A 154 -5.32 46.34 1.26
C LYS A 154 -5.82 45.84 2.61
N PHE A 155 -6.79 44.92 2.65
CA PHE A 155 -7.24 44.33 3.92
C PHE A 155 -6.16 43.48 4.59
N LEU A 156 -5.36 42.73 3.80
CA LEU A 156 -4.18 42.03 4.33
C LEU A 156 -3.17 43.00 4.96
N TYR A 157 -2.84 44.11 4.28
CA TYR A 157 -1.95 45.14 4.82
C TYR A 157 -2.54 45.83 6.05
N ALA A 158 -3.88 45.92 6.17
CA ALA A 158 -4.57 46.44 7.33
C ALA A 158 -4.60 45.48 8.53
N GLY A 159 -4.10 44.23 8.36
CA GLY A 159 -3.98 43.22 9.40
C GLY A 159 -5.11 42.19 9.48
N GLU A 160 -6.02 42.15 8.51
CA GLU A 160 -6.97 41.05 8.42
C GLU A 160 -6.25 39.73 8.09
N THR A 161 -6.77 38.59 8.62
CA THR A 161 -6.12 37.30 8.42
C THR A 161 -6.36 36.77 7.01
N PHE A 162 -5.35 36.13 6.44
CA PHE A 162 -5.40 35.53 5.11
C PHE A 162 -6.56 34.52 5.00
N GLU A 163 -6.76 33.72 6.02
CA GLU A 163 -7.77 32.67 6.13
C GLU A 163 -9.19 33.26 6.08
N SER A 164 -9.43 34.39 6.79
CA SER A 164 -10.71 35.11 6.77
C SER A 164 -11.02 35.67 5.40
N LEU A 165 -10.03 36.28 4.75
CA LEU A 165 -10.17 36.86 3.42
C LEU A 165 -10.32 35.77 2.34
N ALA A 166 -9.64 34.65 2.45
CA ALA A 166 -9.83 33.51 1.55
C ALA A 166 -11.26 32.97 1.61
N LEU A 167 -11.81 32.80 2.81
CA LEU A 167 -13.19 32.36 3.01
C LEU A 167 -14.21 33.33 2.41
N LYS A 168 -13.94 34.64 2.48
CA LYS A 168 -14.87 35.70 2.09
C LYS A 168 -14.81 36.05 0.61
N TYR A 169 -13.61 36.02 0.02
CA TYR A 169 -13.37 36.61 -1.31
C TYR A 169 -12.81 35.63 -2.36
N SER A 170 -12.36 34.43 -1.95
CA SER A 170 -11.80 33.50 -2.92
C SER A 170 -12.89 32.76 -3.70
N ASP A 171 -12.79 32.80 -5.02
CA ASP A 171 -13.65 32.04 -5.95
C ASP A 171 -13.20 30.57 -6.10
N ASP A 172 -12.06 30.17 -5.50
CA ASP A 172 -11.70 28.76 -5.40
C ASP A 172 -12.42 28.09 -4.21
N ALA A 173 -13.62 27.60 -4.44
CA ALA A 173 -14.42 26.95 -3.42
C ALA A 173 -13.75 25.73 -2.78
N THR A 174 -12.78 25.10 -3.46
CA THR A 174 -12.13 23.87 -2.96
C THR A 174 -11.15 24.15 -1.82
N SER A 175 -10.49 25.32 -1.85
CA SER A 175 -9.52 25.75 -0.85
C SER A 175 -10.04 26.86 0.08
N ALA A 176 -10.97 27.70 -0.37
CA ALA A 176 -11.48 28.83 0.40
C ALA A 176 -11.95 28.45 1.82
N SER A 177 -12.74 27.38 1.95
CA SER A 177 -13.23 26.85 3.24
C SER A 177 -12.13 26.34 4.18
N LYS A 178 -10.93 26.13 3.65
CA LYS A 178 -9.73 25.70 4.37
C LYS A 178 -8.70 26.82 4.49
N GLY A 179 -9.14 28.09 4.44
CA GLY A 179 -8.27 29.25 4.50
C GLY A 179 -7.41 29.46 3.25
N GLY A 180 -7.79 28.88 2.11
CA GLY A 180 -7.06 28.95 0.85
C GLY A 180 -5.89 27.97 0.73
N VAL A 181 -5.68 27.05 1.68
CA VAL A 181 -4.53 26.13 1.71
C VAL A 181 -4.57 25.12 0.56
N LEU A 182 -3.47 25.06 -0.20
CA LEU A 182 -3.24 24.09 -1.26
C LEU A 182 -2.33 22.95 -0.82
N PRO A 183 -2.41 21.79 -1.47
CA PRO A 183 -1.41 20.73 -1.30
C PRO A 183 0.00 21.21 -1.67
N TRP A 184 1.03 20.52 -1.21
CA TRP A 184 2.41 20.71 -1.65
C TRP A 184 2.52 20.52 -3.17
N PHE A 185 3.23 21.41 -3.83
CA PHE A 185 3.49 21.30 -5.27
C PHE A 185 4.92 21.74 -5.63
N GLY A 186 5.45 21.11 -6.65
CA GLY A 186 6.69 21.49 -7.31
C GLY A 186 6.41 21.96 -8.74
N THR A 187 7.46 22.13 -9.52
CA THR A 187 7.42 22.60 -10.91
C THR A 187 6.55 21.72 -11.80
N GLY A 188 5.78 22.34 -12.69
CA GLY A 188 4.89 21.69 -13.66
C GLY A 188 3.55 21.20 -13.07
N LYS A 189 3.18 21.66 -11.86
CA LYS A 189 1.91 21.29 -11.20
C LYS A 189 0.86 22.37 -11.24
N MET A 190 1.29 23.63 -11.31
CA MET A 190 0.45 24.80 -11.42
C MET A 190 0.81 25.56 -12.70
N VAL A 191 0.01 26.55 -13.08
CA VAL A 191 0.39 27.46 -14.18
C VAL A 191 1.62 28.27 -13.82
N GLU A 192 2.42 28.62 -14.80
CA GLU A 192 3.76 29.16 -14.59
C GLU A 192 3.77 30.43 -13.72
N GLU A 193 2.83 31.34 -13.95
CA GLU A 193 2.70 32.59 -13.18
C GLU A 193 2.45 32.31 -11.69
N PHE A 194 1.63 31.28 -11.41
CA PHE A 194 1.33 30.87 -10.03
C PHE A 194 2.54 30.24 -9.35
N GLU A 195 3.25 29.37 -10.06
CA GLU A 195 4.49 28.78 -9.56
C GLU A 195 5.55 29.85 -9.29
N ASN A 196 5.77 30.74 -10.25
CA ASN A 196 6.78 31.79 -10.13
C ASN A 196 6.50 32.73 -8.97
N ALA A 197 5.25 33.15 -8.77
CA ALA A 197 4.85 33.95 -7.62
C ALA A 197 5.06 33.21 -6.29
N SER A 198 4.71 31.91 -6.25
CA SER A 198 4.82 31.09 -5.04
C SER A 198 6.27 30.83 -4.62
N PHE A 199 7.15 30.51 -5.59
CA PHE A 199 8.58 30.28 -5.33
C PHE A 199 9.39 31.54 -5.12
N ALA A 200 8.90 32.73 -5.52
CA ALA A 200 9.54 34.01 -5.27
C ALA A 200 9.45 34.45 -3.79
N LEU A 201 8.50 33.91 -3.03
CA LEU A 201 8.35 34.23 -1.60
C LEU A 201 9.51 33.61 -0.81
N ALA A 202 10.25 34.46 -0.08
CA ALA A 202 11.49 34.06 0.58
C ALA A 202 11.28 33.28 1.88
N GLN A 203 10.24 33.64 2.66
CA GLN A 203 10.00 33.09 4.00
C GLN A 203 8.55 32.60 4.17
N ASN A 204 8.35 31.67 5.09
CA ASN A 204 7.00 31.26 5.46
C ASN A 204 6.27 32.44 6.12
N GLY A 205 5.06 32.71 5.67
CA GLY A 205 4.28 33.89 6.08
C GLY A 205 4.31 35.03 5.07
N ASP A 206 5.28 35.08 4.16
CA ASP A 206 5.32 36.09 3.10
C ASP A 206 4.09 35.98 2.20
N VAL A 207 3.62 37.12 1.72
CA VAL A 207 2.44 37.26 0.85
C VAL A 207 2.88 37.96 -0.43
N SER A 208 2.41 37.45 -1.57
CA SER A 208 2.69 38.06 -2.87
C SER A 208 1.88 39.33 -3.11
N GLU A 209 2.36 40.19 -3.99
CA GLU A 209 1.49 41.15 -4.65
C GLU A 209 0.44 40.40 -5.51
N PRO A 210 -0.69 41.06 -5.85
CA PRO A 210 -1.66 40.51 -6.80
C PRO A 210 -1.00 40.23 -8.16
N PHE A 211 -1.20 39.02 -8.69
CA PHE A 211 -0.71 38.65 -10.02
C PHE A 211 -1.84 37.96 -10.83
N LEU A 212 -1.71 38.01 -12.15
CA LEU A 212 -2.67 37.46 -13.10
C LEU A 212 -2.20 36.09 -13.61
N SER A 213 -3.13 35.15 -13.72
CA SER A 213 -2.94 33.90 -14.46
C SER A 213 -4.09 33.70 -15.46
N SER A 214 -4.07 32.59 -16.20
CA SER A 214 -5.18 32.19 -17.07
C SER A 214 -6.51 31.95 -16.35
N TYR A 215 -6.52 31.82 -15.03
CA TYR A 215 -7.72 31.60 -14.20
C TYR A 215 -8.26 32.90 -13.58
N GLY A 216 -7.46 33.97 -13.53
CA GLY A 216 -7.81 35.23 -12.91
C GLY A 216 -6.71 35.79 -12.02
N TRP A 217 -7.09 36.69 -11.12
CA TRP A 217 -6.17 37.35 -10.21
C TRP A 217 -5.96 36.53 -8.93
N HIS A 218 -4.72 36.47 -8.46
CA HIS A 218 -4.32 35.71 -7.29
C HIS A 218 -3.49 36.54 -6.32
N ILE A 219 -3.58 36.17 -5.05
CA ILE A 219 -2.60 36.48 -4.01
C ILE A 219 -2.23 35.13 -3.36
N VAL A 220 -0.95 34.88 -3.12
CA VAL A 220 -0.46 33.69 -2.44
C VAL A 220 0.29 34.05 -1.16
N LYS A 221 0.14 33.18 -0.15
CA LYS A 221 0.90 33.25 1.13
C LYS A 221 1.68 31.96 1.27
N ARG A 222 2.99 32.03 1.44
CA ARG A 222 3.82 30.84 1.64
C ARG A 222 3.61 30.27 3.05
N LEU A 223 3.28 28.98 3.11
CA LEU A 223 3.11 28.24 4.35
C LEU A 223 4.29 27.33 4.66
N GLY A 224 4.95 26.80 3.64
CA GLY A 224 6.07 25.91 3.80
C GLY A 224 6.92 25.78 2.54
N PHE A 225 8.16 25.33 2.72
CA PHE A 225 9.10 25.06 1.65
C PHE A 225 9.93 23.82 1.97
N LYS A 226 10.11 22.97 0.99
CA LYS A 226 11.00 21.82 1.03
C LYS A 226 12.02 21.97 -0.08
N GLY A 227 13.26 22.17 0.28
CA GLY A 227 14.37 22.15 -0.67
C GLY A 227 14.64 20.74 -1.20
N LEU A 228 15.68 20.62 -2.00
CA LEU A 228 16.17 19.34 -2.47
C LEU A 228 16.73 18.53 -1.30
N VAL A 229 16.44 17.24 -1.30
CA VAL A 229 16.86 16.30 -0.26
C VAL A 229 18.03 15.44 -0.75
N SER A 230 18.77 14.82 0.17
CA SER A 230 19.88 13.94 -0.18
C SER A 230 19.41 12.64 -0.85
N PHE A 231 20.33 12.01 -1.62
CA PHE A 231 20.05 10.73 -2.27
C PHE A 231 19.61 9.64 -1.29
N ASP A 232 20.27 9.55 -0.14
CA ASP A 232 19.98 8.52 0.87
C ASP A 232 18.57 8.63 1.42
N GLU A 233 18.07 9.86 1.62
CA GLU A 233 16.70 10.11 2.11
C GLU A 233 15.62 9.67 1.12
N VAL A 234 15.89 9.80 -0.19
CA VAL A 234 14.88 9.53 -1.24
C VAL A 234 15.10 8.22 -1.98
N ARG A 235 16.23 7.53 -1.81
CA ARG A 235 16.62 6.32 -2.54
C ARG A 235 15.50 5.28 -2.60
N ASN A 236 14.90 4.96 -1.46
CA ASN A 236 13.84 3.94 -1.40
C ASN A 236 12.55 4.39 -2.12
N SER A 237 12.19 5.66 -2.04
CA SER A 237 11.03 6.22 -2.73
C SER A 237 11.28 6.30 -4.24
N LEU A 238 12.48 6.68 -4.66
CA LEU A 238 12.90 6.69 -6.06
C LEU A 238 12.92 5.27 -6.65
N LYS A 239 13.44 4.29 -5.92
CA LYS A 239 13.42 2.89 -6.35
C LYS A 239 12.00 2.40 -6.64
N LYS A 240 11.02 2.76 -5.80
CA LYS A 240 9.59 2.47 -6.04
C LYS A 240 9.02 3.24 -7.24
N LYS A 241 9.41 4.49 -7.45
CA LYS A 241 8.99 5.27 -8.64
C LYS A 241 9.58 4.67 -9.92
N VAL A 242 10.88 4.40 -9.94
CA VAL A 242 11.61 3.79 -11.06
C VAL A 242 11.00 2.44 -11.46
N SER A 243 10.61 1.60 -10.50
CA SER A 243 10.02 0.28 -10.78
C SER A 243 8.62 0.35 -11.44
N ARG A 244 7.94 1.48 -11.33
CA ARG A 244 6.59 1.70 -11.91
C ARG A 244 6.60 2.59 -13.15
N ASP A 245 7.72 3.19 -13.44
CA ASP A 245 7.92 4.09 -14.58
C ASP A 245 8.30 3.31 -15.84
N SER A 246 8.12 3.92 -17.02
CA SER A 246 8.50 3.34 -18.31
C SER A 246 9.99 3.01 -18.46
N ARG A 247 10.87 3.55 -17.62
CA ARG A 247 12.30 3.17 -17.55
C ARG A 247 12.50 1.74 -17.05
N ALA A 248 11.53 1.17 -16.32
CA ALA A 248 11.56 -0.23 -15.92
C ALA A 248 11.56 -1.18 -17.13
N ASP A 249 10.94 -0.80 -18.25
CA ASP A 249 10.95 -1.58 -19.49
C ASP A 249 12.37 -1.74 -20.05
N LYS A 250 13.22 -0.72 -19.89
CA LYS A 250 14.63 -0.79 -20.26
C LYS A 250 15.40 -1.80 -19.40
N THR A 251 15.15 -1.79 -18.09
CA THR A 251 15.73 -2.78 -17.18
C THR A 251 15.30 -4.19 -17.54
N ARG A 252 13.99 -4.40 -17.79
CA ARG A 252 13.45 -5.69 -18.21
C ARG A 252 14.09 -6.16 -19.52
N SER A 253 14.15 -5.30 -20.52
CA SER A 253 14.77 -5.62 -21.82
C SER A 253 16.26 -5.96 -21.68
N SER A 254 17.00 -5.19 -20.87
CA SER A 254 18.41 -5.45 -20.59
C SER A 254 18.61 -6.79 -19.88
N PHE A 255 17.78 -7.08 -18.89
CA PHE A 255 17.81 -8.36 -18.17
C PHE A 255 17.51 -9.54 -19.09
N LEU A 256 16.45 -9.47 -19.90
CA LEU A 256 16.13 -10.52 -20.88
C LEU A 256 17.26 -10.72 -21.90
N ASN A 257 17.91 -9.66 -22.35
CA ASN A 257 19.06 -9.77 -23.27
C ASN A 257 20.27 -10.43 -22.59
N LYS A 258 20.49 -10.12 -21.29
CA LYS A 258 21.50 -10.82 -20.49
C LYS A 258 21.19 -12.31 -20.42
N LEU A 259 19.95 -12.70 -20.08
CA LEU A 259 19.56 -14.12 -20.02
C LEU A 259 19.66 -14.81 -21.38
N LYS A 260 19.30 -14.14 -22.47
CA LYS A 260 19.47 -14.67 -23.83
C LYS A 260 20.93 -14.99 -24.14
N SER A 261 21.84 -14.10 -23.75
CA SER A 261 23.28 -14.31 -23.94
C SER A 261 23.81 -15.42 -23.04
N GLU A 262 23.42 -15.42 -21.77
CA GLU A 262 23.88 -16.39 -20.76
C GLU A 262 23.45 -17.81 -21.10
N TYR A 263 22.19 -17.98 -21.54
CA TYR A 263 21.62 -19.29 -21.86
C TYR A 263 21.68 -19.66 -23.35
N GLY A 264 22.57 -19.03 -24.10
CA GLY A 264 22.81 -19.38 -25.50
C GLY A 264 21.51 -19.41 -26.33
N PHE A 265 20.62 -18.44 -26.11
CA PHE A 265 19.34 -18.35 -26.83
C PHE A 265 19.58 -18.28 -28.33
N THR A 266 18.89 -19.17 -29.06
CA THR A 266 18.88 -19.14 -30.54
C THR A 266 17.45 -19.13 -31.06
N GLN A 267 17.23 -18.34 -32.11
CA GLN A 267 15.92 -18.25 -32.78
C GLN A 267 16.06 -18.44 -34.27
N GLU A 268 15.24 -19.35 -34.85
CA GLU A 268 15.18 -19.64 -36.27
C GLU A 268 14.35 -18.56 -37.02
N SER A 269 14.91 -17.38 -37.22
CA SER A 269 14.22 -16.18 -37.75
C SER A 269 13.48 -16.46 -39.05
N ARG A 270 14.07 -17.29 -39.98
CA ARG A 270 13.43 -17.66 -41.23
C ARG A 270 12.17 -18.49 -41.00
N ARG A 271 12.19 -19.38 -40.02
CA ARG A 271 11.06 -20.22 -39.65
C ARG A 271 9.95 -19.42 -38.98
N VAL A 272 10.32 -18.49 -38.08
CA VAL A 272 9.38 -17.52 -37.50
C VAL A 272 8.66 -16.75 -38.60
N SER A 273 9.41 -16.21 -39.56
CA SER A 273 8.81 -15.49 -40.71
C SER A 273 7.90 -16.35 -41.55
N ASN A 274 8.29 -17.60 -41.85
CA ASN A 274 7.47 -18.53 -42.64
C ASN A 274 6.17 -18.90 -41.89
N LEU A 275 6.25 -19.15 -40.59
CA LEU A 275 5.09 -19.44 -39.73
C LEU A 275 4.13 -18.24 -39.72
N VAL A 276 4.64 -17.04 -39.49
CA VAL A 276 3.85 -15.81 -39.48
C VAL A 276 3.15 -15.60 -40.83
N VAL A 277 3.84 -15.78 -41.95
CA VAL A 277 3.25 -15.65 -43.28
C VAL A 277 2.21 -16.74 -43.57
N SER A 278 2.45 -17.99 -43.16
CA SER A 278 1.53 -19.11 -43.41
C SER A 278 0.23 -18.96 -42.62
N VAL A 279 0.32 -18.57 -41.34
CA VAL A 279 -0.85 -18.36 -40.47
C VAL A 279 -1.53 -17.02 -40.77
N GLY A 280 -0.78 -16.00 -41.11
CA GLY A 280 -1.31 -14.66 -41.43
C GLY A 280 -2.16 -14.60 -42.70
N LYS A 281 -2.02 -15.58 -43.62
CA LYS A 281 -2.89 -15.72 -44.79
C LYS A 281 -4.32 -16.17 -44.45
N THR A 282 -4.55 -16.62 -43.23
CA THR A 282 -5.85 -17.02 -42.69
C THR A 282 -6.38 -15.99 -41.69
N ASP A 283 -6.46 -14.73 -42.11
CA ASP A 283 -6.85 -13.57 -41.27
C ASP A 283 -8.12 -13.79 -40.42
N SER A 284 -9.08 -14.58 -40.92
CA SER A 284 -10.33 -14.86 -40.21
C SER A 284 -10.14 -15.67 -38.91
N VAL A 285 -9.03 -16.38 -38.76
CA VAL A 285 -8.75 -17.26 -37.62
C VAL A 285 -8.37 -16.45 -36.37
N PHE A 286 -7.58 -15.41 -36.53
CA PHE A 286 -7.15 -14.57 -35.41
C PHE A 286 -8.18 -13.52 -34.99
N HIS A 287 -8.87 -12.93 -35.96
CA HIS A 287 -9.91 -11.92 -35.69
C HIS A 287 -11.13 -12.46 -34.92
N LYS A 288 -11.38 -13.77 -34.97
CA LYS A 288 -12.52 -14.41 -34.30
C LYS A 288 -12.15 -15.26 -33.08
N GLY A 289 -10.89 -15.27 -32.65
CA GLY A 289 -10.44 -16.09 -31.50
C GLY A 289 -10.45 -17.61 -31.78
N HIS A 290 -10.53 -18.03 -33.04
CA HIS A 290 -10.46 -19.43 -33.39
C HIS A 290 -9.05 -20.01 -33.20
N PRO A 291 -8.92 -21.30 -32.86
CA PRO A 291 -7.61 -21.96 -32.73
C PRO A 291 -6.85 -21.97 -34.07
N ILE A 292 -5.53 -22.00 -33.97
CA ILE A 292 -4.65 -22.15 -35.13
C ILE A 292 -4.64 -23.65 -35.50
N GLU A 293 -5.36 -24.03 -36.54
CA GLU A 293 -5.52 -25.45 -36.94
C GLU A 293 -4.78 -25.82 -38.24
N ASN A 294 -4.56 -24.85 -39.12
CA ASN A 294 -4.07 -25.10 -40.49
C ASN A 294 -2.55 -24.90 -40.67
N VAL A 295 -1.75 -25.53 -39.81
CA VAL A 295 -0.29 -25.53 -39.97
C VAL A 295 0.15 -26.85 -40.59
N ASN A 296 1.07 -26.77 -41.56
CA ASN A 296 1.62 -27.94 -42.20
C ASN A 296 2.21 -28.91 -41.16
N LYS A 297 1.73 -30.16 -41.15
CA LYS A 297 2.16 -31.20 -40.20
C LYS A 297 3.69 -31.39 -40.17
N SER A 298 4.38 -31.19 -41.31
CA SER A 298 5.84 -31.29 -41.39
C SER A 298 6.59 -30.17 -40.65
N GLU A 299 5.94 -29.04 -40.38
CA GLU A 299 6.54 -27.92 -39.67
C GLU A 299 6.36 -28.03 -38.14
N LEU A 300 5.35 -28.76 -37.66
CA LEU A 300 4.98 -28.84 -36.25
C LEU A 300 6.12 -29.29 -35.33
N GLY A 301 6.94 -30.25 -35.76
CA GLY A 301 8.07 -30.75 -34.96
C GLY A 301 9.35 -29.96 -35.10
N ARG A 302 9.37 -28.88 -35.90
CA ARG A 302 10.58 -28.08 -36.12
C ARG A 302 10.81 -27.07 -35.02
N THR A 303 12.07 -26.90 -34.67
CA THR A 303 12.50 -25.94 -33.63
C THR A 303 12.20 -24.50 -34.04
N LEU A 304 11.54 -23.73 -33.22
CA LEU A 304 11.27 -22.30 -33.38
C LEU A 304 12.37 -21.46 -32.72
N PHE A 305 12.72 -21.84 -31.50
CA PHE A 305 13.85 -21.29 -30.76
C PHE A 305 14.39 -22.31 -29.74
N SER A 306 15.57 -22.07 -29.17
CA SER A 306 16.09 -22.87 -28.07
C SER A 306 16.73 -22.01 -27.00
N ILE A 307 16.68 -22.49 -25.75
CA ILE A 307 17.29 -21.93 -24.56
C ILE A 307 18.16 -23.02 -23.96
N ASP A 308 19.45 -22.83 -23.85
CA ASP A 308 20.43 -23.80 -23.35
C ASP A 308 20.24 -25.20 -23.96
N GLY A 309 20.08 -25.25 -25.30
CA GLY A 309 19.84 -26.50 -26.04
C GLY A 309 18.41 -27.06 -25.93
N ASN A 310 17.60 -26.59 -24.99
CA ASN A 310 16.19 -27.01 -24.86
C ASN A 310 15.35 -26.39 -25.97
N LYS A 311 14.83 -27.24 -26.84
CA LYS A 311 14.14 -26.83 -28.07
C LYS A 311 12.65 -26.57 -27.81
N THR A 312 12.17 -25.41 -28.26
CA THR A 312 10.74 -25.12 -28.37
C THR A 312 10.32 -25.23 -29.82
N THR A 313 9.31 -26.05 -30.08
CA THR A 313 8.86 -26.37 -31.44
C THR A 313 7.71 -25.47 -31.90
N VAL A 314 7.40 -25.52 -33.18
CA VAL A 314 6.22 -24.86 -33.74
C VAL A 314 4.92 -25.35 -33.06
N ARG A 315 4.85 -26.64 -32.74
CA ARG A 315 3.70 -27.22 -32.00
C ARG A 315 3.52 -26.60 -30.63
N ASP A 316 4.61 -26.44 -29.87
CA ASP A 316 4.58 -25.84 -28.54
C ASP A 316 4.06 -24.40 -28.61
N PHE A 317 4.51 -23.65 -29.61
CA PHE A 317 4.03 -22.30 -29.85
C PHE A 317 2.55 -22.24 -30.20
N ILE A 318 2.05 -23.16 -31.06
CA ILE A 318 0.64 -23.20 -31.43
C ILE A 318 -0.23 -23.50 -30.21
N ASN A 319 0.18 -24.48 -29.39
CA ASN A 319 -0.51 -24.79 -28.13
C ASN A 319 -0.54 -23.57 -27.19
N TYR A 320 0.59 -22.91 -27.03
CA TYR A 320 0.69 -21.67 -26.24
C TYR A 320 -0.24 -20.59 -26.80
N ALA A 321 -0.14 -20.28 -28.09
CA ALA A 321 -0.95 -19.26 -28.73
C ALA A 321 -2.45 -19.54 -28.66
N ASN A 322 -2.85 -20.82 -28.75
CA ASN A 322 -4.25 -21.26 -28.63
C ASN A 322 -4.77 -21.11 -27.18
N GLY A 323 -3.91 -21.20 -26.18
CA GLY A 323 -4.24 -20.98 -24.78
C GLY A 323 -4.47 -19.50 -24.42
N GLN A 324 -3.99 -18.57 -25.23
CA GLN A 324 -4.11 -17.14 -24.95
C GLN A 324 -5.52 -16.60 -25.26
N LYS A 325 -6.25 -16.20 -24.24
CA LYS A 325 -7.67 -15.75 -24.35
C LYS A 325 -7.84 -14.38 -25.02
N ASN A 326 -6.86 -13.46 -24.86
CA ASN A 326 -6.92 -12.07 -25.34
C ASN A 326 -5.89 -11.83 -26.44
N ARG A 327 -6.20 -12.22 -27.67
CA ARG A 327 -5.27 -12.11 -28.81
C ARG A 327 -5.29 -10.76 -29.53
N GLY A 328 -5.92 -9.71 -28.99
CA GLY A 328 -5.98 -8.39 -29.63
C GLY A 328 -6.70 -8.44 -30.98
N LEU A 329 -8.00 -8.60 -30.95
CA LEU A 329 -8.87 -8.86 -32.10
C LEU A 329 -8.81 -7.83 -33.28
N ASN A 330 -8.19 -6.67 -33.07
CA ASN A 330 -8.14 -5.58 -34.07
C ASN A 330 -6.75 -5.39 -34.70
N ARG A 331 -5.88 -6.40 -34.64
CA ARG A 331 -4.51 -6.31 -35.19
C ARG A 331 -4.30 -7.32 -36.31
N PRO A 332 -3.40 -7.02 -37.28
CA PRO A 332 -2.96 -8.01 -38.27
C PRO A 332 -2.41 -9.26 -37.60
N ALA A 333 -2.76 -10.43 -38.13
CA ALA A 333 -2.32 -11.72 -37.59
C ALA A 333 -0.79 -11.81 -37.43
N GLU A 334 -0.05 -11.22 -38.39
CA GLU A 334 1.42 -11.15 -38.33
C GLU A 334 1.93 -10.48 -37.05
N MET A 335 1.33 -9.36 -36.66
CA MET A 335 1.74 -8.63 -35.46
C MET A 335 1.41 -9.39 -34.19
N ILE A 336 0.22 -10.00 -34.14
CA ILE A 336 -0.21 -10.83 -33.00
C ILE A 336 0.74 -12.02 -32.82
N LEU A 337 1.09 -12.72 -33.90
CA LEU A 337 1.99 -13.87 -33.85
C LEU A 337 3.40 -13.47 -33.39
N LYS A 338 3.95 -12.40 -33.92
CA LYS A 338 5.28 -11.88 -33.50
C LYS A 338 5.28 -11.53 -32.01
N SER A 339 4.23 -10.85 -31.54
CA SER A 339 4.08 -10.50 -30.12
C SER A 339 3.96 -11.75 -29.24
N LEU A 340 3.16 -12.75 -29.65
CA LEU A 340 3.02 -14.01 -28.90
C LEU A 340 4.31 -14.83 -28.87
N ILE A 341 5.08 -14.85 -29.96
CA ILE A 341 6.39 -15.52 -29.98
C ILE A 341 7.34 -14.83 -28.98
N GLN A 342 7.39 -13.50 -29.02
CA GLN A 342 8.21 -12.74 -28.09
C GLN A 342 7.80 -12.99 -26.66
N GLN A 343 6.51 -12.93 -26.35
CA GLN A 343 5.97 -13.21 -25.03
C GLN A 343 6.32 -14.63 -24.55
N MET A 344 6.16 -15.64 -25.40
CA MET A 344 6.54 -17.01 -25.07
C MET A 344 8.05 -17.17 -24.80
N VAL A 345 8.90 -16.46 -25.56
CA VAL A 345 10.34 -16.45 -25.34
C VAL A 345 10.67 -15.84 -23.99
N GLU A 346 10.05 -14.71 -23.65
CA GLU A 346 10.25 -14.03 -22.36
C GLU A 346 9.82 -14.91 -21.18
N GLU A 347 8.61 -15.49 -21.25
CA GLU A 347 8.08 -16.39 -20.22
C GLU A 347 8.98 -17.61 -20.00
N LYS A 348 9.43 -18.23 -21.08
CA LYS A 348 10.32 -19.39 -20.99
C LYS A 348 11.72 -19.06 -20.48
N LEU A 349 12.27 -17.89 -20.84
CA LEU A 349 13.56 -17.44 -20.31
C LEU A 349 13.48 -17.16 -18.81
N LEU A 350 12.40 -16.50 -18.38
CA LEU A 350 12.19 -16.22 -16.95
C LEU A 350 11.94 -17.49 -16.15
N ALA A 351 11.13 -18.43 -16.67
CA ALA A 351 10.92 -19.71 -16.02
C ALA A 351 12.23 -20.53 -15.91
N TYR A 352 13.05 -20.50 -16.98
CA TYR A 352 14.35 -21.18 -16.98
C TYR A 352 15.35 -20.57 -15.99
N GLU A 353 15.33 -19.26 -15.80
CA GLU A 353 16.10 -18.57 -14.75
C GLU A 353 15.59 -18.94 -13.36
N ASP A 354 14.26 -18.90 -13.17
CA ASP A 354 13.60 -19.16 -11.89
C ASP A 354 13.93 -20.57 -11.36
N GLU A 355 13.88 -21.59 -12.23
CA GLU A 355 14.28 -22.97 -11.89
C GLU A 355 15.74 -23.11 -11.44
N ARG A 356 16.59 -22.10 -11.69
CA ARG A 356 18.03 -22.12 -11.38
C ARG A 356 18.46 -21.14 -10.31
N LEU A 357 17.54 -20.38 -9.74
CA LEU A 357 17.88 -19.37 -8.72
C LEU A 357 18.60 -19.99 -7.52
N GLU A 358 18.17 -21.17 -7.09
CA GLU A 358 18.80 -21.89 -5.99
C GLU A 358 20.21 -22.40 -6.33
N GLU A 359 20.48 -22.76 -7.59
CA GLU A 359 21.78 -23.18 -8.07
C GLU A 359 22.74 -21.99 -8.26
N LYS A 360 22.21 -20.82 -8.64
CA LYS A 360 22.98 -19.63 -9.00
C LYS A 360 23.31 -18.72 -7.82
N TYR A 361 22.44 -18.70 -6.81
CA TYR A 361 22.50 -17.75 -5.70
C TYR A 361 22.38 -18.48 -4.37
N ASP A 362 23.51 -18.68 -3.70
CA ASP A 362 23.56 -19.36 -2.40
C ASP A 362 22.67 -18.71 -1.35
N ASP A 363 22.61 -17.37 -1.31
CA ASP A 363 21.75 -16.65 -0.37
C ASP A 363 20.27 -16.97 -0.60
N PHE A 364 19.85 -17.12 -1.87
CA PHE A 364 18.49 -17.50 -2.20
C PHE A 364 18.19 -18.95 -1.82
N ARG A 365 19.10 -19.86 -2.12
CA ARG A 365 19.00 -21.28 -1.72
C ARG A 365 18.87 -21.43 -0.21
N LEU A 366 19.75 -20.77 0.55
CA LEU A 366 19.71 -20.79 2.01
C LEU A 366 18.40 -20.24 2.57
N LEU A 367 17.86 -19.16 1.94
CA LEU A 367 16.57 -18.61 2.31
C LEU A 367 15.41 -19.60 2.06
N ILE A 368 15.41 -20.28 0.92
CA ILE A 368 14.39 -21.30 0.59
C ILE A 368 14.50 -22.50 1.54
N GLU A 369 15.72 -22.96 1.85
CA GLU A 369 15.96 -24.01 2.86
C GLU A 369 15.42 -23.59 4.24
N GLU A 370 15.68 -22.36 4.67
CA GLU A 370 15.16 -21.82 5.95
C GLU A 370 13.62 -21.82 6.00
N TYR A 371 12.97 -21.35 4.93
CA TYR A 371 11.51 -21.38 4.83
C TYR A 371 10.95 -22.80 4.83
N HIS A 372 11.56 -23.70 4.05
CA HIS A 372 11.16 -25.10 3.99
C HIS A 372 11.26 -25.77 5.37
N ASP A 373 12.41 -25.62 6.03
CA ASP A 373 12.64 -26.19 7.36
C ASP A 373 11.74 -25.56 8.42
N GLY A 374 11.48 -24.25 8.33
CA GLY A 374 10.54 -23.54 9.18
C GLY A 374 9.10 -24.07 9.06
N ILE A 375 8.63 -24.32 7.84
CA ILE A 375 7.30 -24.89 7.58
C ILE A 375 7.21 -26.33 8.15
N LEU A 376 8.23 -27.16 7.90
CA LEU A 376 8.28 -28.53 8.44
C LEU A 376 8.30 -28.54 9.97
N LEU A 377 9.12 -27.67 10.57
CA LEU A 377 9.20 -27.54 12.02
C LEU A 377 7.84 -27.09 12.61
N PHE A 378 7.19 -26.11 11.99
CA PHE A 378 5.86 -25.65 12.41
C PHE A 378 4.84 -26.79 12.38
N GLU A 379 4.76 -27.52 11.26
CA GLU A 379 3.83 -28.65 11.12
C GLU A 379 4.12 -29.78 12.12
N LEU A 380 5.39 -30.09 12.32
CA LEU A 380 5.79 -31.08 13.34
C LEU A 380 5.43 -30.64 14.75
N THR A 381 5.66 -29.38 15.10
CA THR A 381 5.32 -28.81 16.41
C THR A 381 3.82 -28.79 16.63
N ASP A 382 3.06 -28.38 15.61
CA ASP A 382 1.60 -28.42 15.69
C ASP A 382 1.08 -29.85 15.94
N ASN A 383 1.56 -30.80 15.17
CA ASN A 383 1.11 -32.20 15.29
C ASN A 383 1.59 -32.88 16.57
N LYS A 384 2.80 -32.60 17.05
CA LYS A 384 3.40 -33.26 18.23
C LYS A 384 3.02 -32.61 19.54
N VAL A 385 2.74 -31.29 19.53
CA VAL A 385 2.55 -30.48 20.71
C VAL A 385 1.19 -29.80 20.72
N TRP A 386 1.00 -28.77 19.85
CA TRP A 386 -0.13 -27.85 19.99
C TRP A 386 -1.49 -28.50 19.72
N SER A 387 -1.67 -29.04 18.51
CA SER A 387 -2.91 -29.75 18.15
C SER A 387 -3.10 -31.03 18.95
N ARG A 388 -2.01 -31.70 19.32
CA ARG A 388 -2.08 -32.90 20.19
C ARG A 388 -2.64 -32.56 21.58
N ALA A 389 -2.13 -31.51 22.23
CA ALA A 389 -2.59 -31.10 23.56
C ALA A 389 -4.09 -30.76 23.60
N VAL A 390 -4.66 -30.31 22.48
CA VAL A 390 -6.09 -29.97 22.37
C VAL A 390 -6.94 -31.21 22.09
N ARG A 391 -6.44 -32.17 21.30
CA ARG A 391 -7.19 -33.35 20.82
C ARG A 391 -7.06 -34.56 21.72
N ASP A 392 -5.97 -34.69 22.46
CA ASP A 392 -5.67 -35.79 23.35
C ASP A 392 -6.39 -35.60 24.71
N THR A 393 -7.70 -35.85 24.72
CA THR A 393 -8.53 -35.67 25.92
C THR A 393 -8.10 -36.54 27.09
N SER A 394 -7.72 -37.79 26.81
CA SER A 394 -7.25 -38.73 27.87
C SER A 394 -5.90 -38.29 28.45
N GLY A 395 -4.95 -37.85 27.59
CA GLY A 395 -3.67 -37.34 28.08
C GLY A 395 -3.83 -36.05 28.88
N LEU A 396 -4.76 -35.18 28.47
CA LEU A 396 -5.08 -33.95 29.21
C LEU A 396 -5.69 -34.21 30.58
N GLU A 397 -6.62 -35.19 30.66
CA GLU A 397 -7.24 -35.61 31.91
C GLU A 397 -6.20 -36.24 32.87
N GLU A 398 -5.35 -37.11 32.38
CA GLU A 398 -4.27 -37.73 33.16
C GLU A 398 -3.25 -36.68 33.62
N TYR A 399 -2.86 -35.75 32.75
CA TYR A 399 -1.95 -34.65 33.08
C TYR A 399 -2.52 -33.76 34.20
N HIS A 400 -3.81 -33.37 34.10
CA HIS A 400 -4.49 -32.60 35.13
C HIS A 400 -4.57 -33.36 36.47
N ALA A 401 -4.92 -34.62 36.43
CA ALA A 401 -5.01 -35.43 37.64
C ALA A 401 -3.67 -35.57 38.39
N ASN A 402 -2.58 -35.73 37.63
CA ASN A 402 -1.23 -35.89 38.19
C ASN A 402 -0.56 -34.57 38.61
N ASN A 403 -1.11 -33.41 38.21
CA ASN A 403 -0.56 -32.08 38.47
C ASN A 403 -1.63 -31.11 39.00
N SER A 404 -2.61 -31.62 39.75
CA SER A 404 -3.75 -30.82 40.21
C SER A 404 -3.34 -29.65 41.11
N GLU A 405 -2.21 -29.75 41.79
CA GLU A 405 -1.62 -28.71 42.63
C GLU A 405 -1.16 -27.47 41.85
N LEU A 406 -0.96 -27.57 40.50
CA LEU A 406 -0.66 -26.44 39.66
C LEU A 406 -1.90 -25.62 39.29
N PHE A 407 -3.07 -26.19 39.49
CA PHE A 407 -4.34 -25.60 39.02
C PHE A 407 -5.29 -25.37 40.19
N MET A 408 -4.87 -24.54 41.12
CA MET A 408 -5.63 -24.28 42.35
C MET A 408 -6.48 -23.01 42.23
N TRP A 409 -7.68 -23.08 42.79
CA TRP A 409 -8.33 -21.86 43.20
C TRP A 409 -7.62 -21.31 44.44
N PRO A 410 -7.38 -19.99 44.51
CA PRO A 410 -6.99 -19.37 45.77
C PRO A 410 -8.13 -19.47 46.79
N GLU A 411 -7.90 -18.98 47.97
CA GLU A 411 -8.95 -18.81 48.96
C GLU A 411 -10.10 -17.98 48.39
N ARG A 412 -11.35 -18.39 48.61
CA ARG A 412 -12.56 -17.77 48.05
C ARG A 412 -13.63 -17.59 49.13
N LEU A 413 -14.37 -16.50 49.02
CA LEU A 413 -15.54 -16.26 49.84
C LEU A 413 -16.82 -16.75 49.17
N ASP A 414 -17.58 -17.60 49.82
CA ASP A 414 -18.99 -17.86 49.45
C ASP A 414 -19.84 -16.72 50.01
N ILE A 415 -20.26 -15.83 49.15
CA ILE A 415 -21.11 -14.70 49.49
C ILE A 415 -22.35 -14.62 48.62
N ALA A 416 -23.45 -14.15 49.25
CA ALA A 416 -24.60 -13.67 48.50
C ALA A 416 -24.77 -12.17 48.72
N VAL A 417 -24.82 -11.42 47.64
CA VAL A 417 -25.00 -9.96 47.62
C VAL A 417 -26.43 -9.66 47.19
N TYR A 418 -27.19 -9.02 48.08
CA TYR A 418 -28.57 -8.60 47.84
C TYR A 418 -28.58 -7.07 47.75
N THR A 419 -28.81 -6.52 46.57
CA THR A 419 -29.05 -5.09 46.41
C THR A 419 -30.55 -4.84 46.50
N CYS A 420 -30.97 -4.10 47.49
CA CYS A 420 -32.38 -3.81 47.79
C CYS A 420 -32.68 -2.32 47.58
N GLU A 421 -33.82 -2.02 46.97
CA GLU A 421 -34.24 -0.66 46.63
C GLU A 421 -34.40 0.25 47.86
N ASP A 422 -34.78 -0.33 49.04
CA ASP A 422 -34.97 0.40 50.29
C ASP A 422 -34.60 -0.41 51.55
N ALA A 423 -34.42 0.30 52.67
CA ALA A 423 -34.06 -0.30 53.96
C ALA A 423 -35.12 -1.24 54.53
N LYS A 424 -36.40 -1.05 54.21
CA LYS A 424 -37.51 -1.92 54.68
C LYS A 424 -37.42 -3.26 53.98
N LEU A 425 -37.15 -3.23 52.69
CA LEU A 425 -36.98 -4.46 51.89
C LEU A 425 -35.70 -5.20 52.30
N ALA A 426 -34.59 -4.50 52.52
CA ALA A 426 -33.35 -5.10 53.02
C ALA A 426 -33.54 -5.82 54.38
N LYS A 427 -34.32 -5.22 55.32
CA LYS A 427 -34.67 -5.86 56.58
C LYS A 427 -35.53 -7.12 56.36
N LYS A 428 -36.46 -7.09 55.39
CA LYS A 428 -37.29 -8.28 55.04
C LYS A 428 -36.43 -9.38 54.44
N VAL A 429 -35.55 -9.06 53.50
CA VAL A 429 -34.57 -9.97 52.89
C VAL A 429 -33.67 -10.57 53.96
N LYS A 430 -33.04 -9.76 54.81
CA LYS A 430 -32.20 -10.23 55.92
C LYS A 430 -32.92 -11.20 56.87
N LYS A 431 -34.19 -10.91 57.16
CA LYS A 431 -35.02 -11.79 58.00
C LYS A 431 -35.36 -13.12 57.31
N GLY A 432 -35.65 -13.06 55.97
CA GLY A 432 -35.92 -14.23 55.13
C GLY A 432 -34.70 -15.16 55.05
N VAL A 433 -33.53 -14.61 54.70
CA VAL A 433 -32.28 -15.37 54.64
C VAL A 433 -31.97 -16.06 55.95
N LYS A 434 -32.17 -15.38 57.14
CA LYS A 434 -31.97 -15.96 58.43
C LYS A 434 -32.94 -17.10 58.74
N LYS A 435 -34.12 -17.11 58.13
CA LYS A 435 -35.14 -18.18 58.30
C LYS A 435 -34.97 -19.29 57.26
N GLY A 436 -34.12 -19.15 56.28
CA GLY A 436 -33.99 -20.08 55.18
C GLY A 436 -35.08 -19.90 54.09
N ASP A 437 -35.75 -18.73 54.05
CA ASP A 437 -36.77 -18.45 53.06
C ASP A 437 -36.12 -18.37 51.66
N ASP A 438 -36.85 -18.75 50.60
CA ASP A 438 -36.43 -18.58 49.20
C ASP A 438 -36.52 -17.10 48.79
N ILE A 439 -35.38 -16.39 48.77
CA ILE A 439 -35.30 -15.00 48.41
C ILE A 439 -35.53 -14.80 46.91
N GLU A 440 -35.21 -15.79 46.07
CA GLU A 440 -35.53 -15.76 44.64
C GLU A 440 -37.06 -15.85 44.42
N ALA A 441 -37.80 -16.60 45.22
CA ALA A 441 -39.26 -16.59 45.19
C ALA A 441 -39.79 -15.21 45.57
N MET A 442 -39.24 -14.59 46.62
CA MET A 442 -39.59 -13.22 47.04
C MET A 442 -39.30 -12.20 45.93
N ARG A 443 -38.18 -12.33 45.24
CA ARG A 443 -37.84 -11.47 44.08
C ARG A 443 -38.84 -11.65 42.94
N ARG A 444 -39.19 -12.88 42.60
CA ARG A 444 -40.18 -13.20 41.56
C ARG A 444 -41.55 -12.62 41.81
N GLU A 445 -42.01 -12.60 43.05
CA GLU A 445 -43.26 -11.98 43.42
C GLU A 445 -43.29 -10.46 43.22
N LEU A 446 -42.13 -9.80 43.40
CA LEU A 446 -41.99 -8.35 43.26
C LEU A 446 -41.70 -7.89 41.84
N ILE A 447 -41.20 -8.77 40.95
CA ILE A 447 -40.66 -8.42 39.65
C ILE A 447 -41.72 -7.81 38.72
N GLY A 448 -42.98 -8.13 38.85
CA GLY A 448 -44.09 -7.62 38.06
C GLY A 448 -44.40 -6.15 38.33
N GLU A 449 -44.25 -5.69 39.58
CA GLU A 449 -44.53 -4.34 40.01
C GLU A 449 -43.26 -3.49 40.20
N ARG A 450 -42.16 -4.15 40.66
CA ARG A 450 -40.89 -3.53 41.02
C ARG A 450 -39.73 -4.38 40.53
N PRO A 451 -39.40 -4.35 39.22
CA PRO A 451 -38.42 -5.26 38.60
C PRO A 451 -37.00 -5.18 39.18
N LEU A 452 -36.62 -4.04 39.75
CA LEU A 452 -35.31 -3.78 40.32
C LEU A 452 -35.30 -3.78 41.87
N ALA A 453 -36.40 -4.16 42.50
CA ALA A 453 -36.54 -4.11 43.98
C ALA A 453 -35.47 -4.94 44.68
N ILE A 454 -35.10 -6.11 44.14
CA ILE A 454 -34.04 -6.99 44.68
C ILE A 454 -33.19 -7.49 43.52
N ARG A 455 -31.88 -7.26 43.57
CA ARG A 455 -30.87 -7.91 42.74
C ARG A 455 -30.10 -8.89 43.61
N ILE A 456 -29.88 -10.08 43.11
CA ILE A 456 -29.21 -11.17 43.83
C ILE A 456 -28.01 -11.62 43.01
N GLU A 457 -26.84 -11.61 43.63
CA GLU A 457 -25.61 -12.17 43.07
C GLU A 457 -25.04 -13.13 44.12
N SER A 458 -24.79 -14.37 43.75
CA SER A 458 -24.26 -15.36 44.67
C SER A 458 -23.25 -16.24 43.97
N ALA A 459 -22.02 -16.23 44.45
CA ALA A 459 -20.94 -17.04 43.94
C ALA A 459 -19.77 -17.15 44.92
N LEU A 460 -18.83 -17.99 44.57
CA LEU A 460 -17.52 -18.09 45.21
C LEU A 460 -16.56 -17.08 44.52
N TYR A 461 -16.14 -16.06 45.24
CA TYR A 461 -15.27 -15.02 44.73
C TYR A 461 -13.89 -15.08 45.38
N PRO A 462 -12.81 -15.19 44.60
CA PRO A 462 -11.47 -14.91 45.10
C PRO A 462 -11.27 -13.39 45.30
N GLU A 463 -10.25 -13.03 46.05
CA GLU A 463 -9.83 -11.63 46.21
C GLU A 463 -9.44 -11.01 44.87
N GLY A 464 -9.77 -9.74 44.64
CA GLY A 464 -9.46 -8.98 43.45
C GLY A 464 -10.42 -9.14 42.26
N VAL A 465 -11.54 -9.90 42.44
CA VAL A 465 -12.49 -10.17 41.34
C VAL A 465 -13.82 -9.43 41.52
N ASN A 466 -14.25 -9.23 42.77
CA ASN A 466 -15.53 -8.57 43.04
C ASN A 466 -15.39 -7.58 44.21
N THR A 467 -15.82 -6.35 44.03
CA THR A 467 -15.69 -5.27 45.03
C THR A 467 -16.31 -5.65 46.40
N TRP A 468 -17.40 -6.40 46.39
CA TRP A 468 -18.06 -6.80 47.64
C TRP A 468 -17.31 -7.92 48.33
N SER A 469 -16.75 -8.88 47.61
CA SER A 469 -15.88 -9.90 48.21
C SER A 469 -14.61 -9.27 48.78
N ASP A 470 -14.01 -8.32 48.06
CA ASP A 470 -12.81 -7.59 48.50
C ASP A 470 -13.05 -6.80 49.80
N THR A 471 -14.24 -6.19 49.91
CA THR A 471 -14.67 -5.53 51.17
C THR A 471 -14.75 -6.51 52.35
N VAL A 472 -15.22 -7.72 52.09
CA VAL A 472 -15.30 -8.77 53.11
C VAL A 472 -13.91 -9.30 53.48
N PHE A 473 -13.04 -9.55 52.45
CA PHE A 473 -11.66 -9.98 52.69
C PHE A 473 -10.90 -8.95 53.51
N TYR A 474 -11.04 -7.66 53.19
CA TYR A 474 -10.46 -6.57 53.94
C TYR A 474 -10.95 -6.55 55.41
N ALA A 475 -12.26 -6.75 55.62
CA ALA A 475 -12.85 -6.78 56.97
C ALA A 475 -12.39 -7.98 57.82
N LEU A 476 -12.22 -9.16 57.19
CA LEU A 476 -11.66 -10.34 57.82
C LEU A 476 -10.19 -10.13 58.21
N THR A 477 -9.38 -9.63 57.30
CA THR A 477 -7.96 -9.39 57.54
C THR A 477 -7.70 -8.38 58.66
N ASN A 478 -8.53 -7.33 58.75
CA ASN A 478 -8.43 -6.31 59.80
C ASN A 478 -9.14 -6.65 61.12
N GLY A 479 -9.75 -7.84 61.23
CA GLY A 479 -10.45 -8.25 62.41
C GLY A 479 -11.74 -7.48 62.72
N THR A 480 -12.28 -6.73 61.74
CA THR A 480 -13.56 -6.00 61.89
C THR A 480 -14.77 -6.87 61.59
N PHE A 481 -14.55 -8.03 60.99
CA PHE A 481 -15.54 -9.07 60.74
C PHE A 481 -14.94 -10.45 61.09
N ASP A 482 -15.74 -11.31 61.71
CA ASP A 482 -15.31 -12.63 62.15
C ASP A 482 -16.38 -13.67 61.79
N LEU A 483 -16.01 -14.70 61.02
CA LEU A 483 -16.89 -15.78 60.59
C LEU A 483 -17.23 -16.79 61.72
N ASP A 484 -16.33 -16.93 62.68
CA ASP A 484 -16.49 -17.89 63.81
C ASP A 484 -17.31 -17.34 64.98
N SER A 485 -17.61 -16.04 64.94
CA SER A 485 -18.38 -15.38 65.97
C SER A 485 -19.87 -15.74 65.86
N LYS A 486 -20.55 -15.76 67.01
CA LYS A 486 -22.04 -15.87 67.08
C LYS A 486 -22.74 -14.58 66.55
N ALA A 487 -21.98 -13.61 66.03
CA ALA A 487 -22.46 -12.37 65.47
C ALA A 487 -23.14 -12.61 64.09
N PRO A 488 -23.98 -11.67 63.66
CA PRO A 488 -24.65 -11.83 62.36
C PRO A 488 -23.65 -11.85 61.20
N ARG A 489 -23.72 -12.86 60.32
CA ARG A 489 -22.94 -13.10 59.11
C ARG A 489 -23.22 -12.08 58.00
N PHE A 490 -23.75 -10.91 58.31
CA PHE A 490 -24.20 -9.91 57.34
C PHE A 490 -23.44 -8.60 57.48
N MET A 491 -22.92 -8.14 56.37
CA MET A 491 -22.50 -6.75 56.20
C MET A 491 -23.59 -5.95 55.49
N THR A 492 -23.76 -4.69 55.83
CA THR A 492 -24.83 -3.85 55.26
C THR A 492 -24.24 -2.49 54.90
N PHE A 493 -24.47 -2.04 53.68
CA PHE A 493 -23.97 -0.78 53.13
C PHE A 493 -25.12 0.02 52.53
N GLU A 494 -25.08 1.33 52.71
CA GLU A 494 -25.96 2.25 51.99
C GLU A 494 -25.20 2.74 50.76
N VAL A 495 -25.79 2.58 49.56
CA VAL A 495 -25.15 2.91 48.30
C VAL A 495 -25.99 3.95 47.56
N GLY A 496 -25.87 5.20 47.97
CA GLY A 496 -26.47 6.36 47.33
C GLY A 496 -27.88 6.14 46.80
N VAL A 497 -28.07 6.32 45.50
CA VAL A 497 -29.37 6.15 44.80
C VAL A 497 -29.72 4.67 44.57
N GLU A 498 -28.76 3.76 44.68
CA GLU A 498 -28.97 2.32 44.42
C GLU A 498 -29.57 1.53 45.59
N GLY A 499 -29.75 2.17 46.74
CA GLY A 499 -30.43 1.56 47.88
C GLY A 499 -29.49 0.94 48.91
N ILE A 500 -29.88 -0.23 49.46
CA ILE A 500 -29.15 -0.93 50.51
C ILE A 500 -28.54 -2.23 49.94
N VAL A 501 -27.24 -2.41 50.10
CA VAL A 501 -26.54 -3.65 49.82
C VAL A 501 -26.39 -4.45 51.11
N LEU A 502 -26.85 -5.67 51.05
CA LEU A 502 -26.71 -6.67 52.13
C LEU A 502 -25.84 -7.80 51.64
N ILE A 503 -24.72 -8.05 52.28
CA ILE A 503 -23.82 -9.17 51.97
C ILE A 503 -24.03 -10.25 53.03
N ASP A 504 -24.45 -11.42 52.61
CA ASP A 504 -24.49 -12.63 53.41
C ASP A 504 -23.20 -13.41 53.18
N VAL A 505 -22.32 -13.43 54.17
CA VAL A 505 -21.04 -14.14 54.11
C VAL A 505 -21.26 -15.54 54.71
N ARG A 506 -21.17 -16.54 53.86
CA ARG A 506 -21.52 -17.93 54.23
C ARG A 506 -20.31 -18.68 54.73
N GLU A 507 -19.23 -18.67 53.94
CA GLU A 507 -18.05 -19.47 54.23
C GLU A 507 -16.80 -18.86 53.59
N LEU A 508 -15.65 -19.04 54.22
CA LEU A 508 -14.35 -18.84 53.64
C LEU A 508 -13.83 -20.21 53.19
N VAL A 509 -13.82 -20.43 51.89
CA VAL A 509 -13.42 -21.70 51.29
C VAL A 509 -11.90 -21.70 51.07
N PRO A 510 -11.15 -22.62 51.65
CA PRO A 510 -9.71 -22.70 51.45
C PRO A 510 -9.35 -23.01 50.01
N PRO A 511 -8.08 -22.86 49.62
CA PRO A 511 -7.63 -23.21 48.27
C PRO A 511 -8.04 -24.63 47.89
N THR A 512 -8.65 -24.78 46.73
CA THR A 512 -9.14 -26.10 46.23
C THR A 512 -8.67 -26.29 44.79
N PRO A 513 -8.42 -27.55 44.38
CA PRO A 513 -8.12 -27.82 42.97
C PRO A 513 -9.28 -27.39 42.07
N LYS A 514 -8.94 -26.75 40.97
CA LYS A 514 -9.89 -26.48 39.87
C LYS A 514 -10.21 -27.77 39.14
N THR A 515 -11.44 -27.90 38.71
CA THR A 515 -11.80 -28.97 37.79
C THR A 515 -11.10 -28.76 36.45
N LEU A 516 -10.97 -29.81 35.64
CA LEU A 516 -10.41 -29.70 34.30
C LEU A 516 -11.20 -28.69 33.44
N GLU A 517 -12.51 -28.60 33.60
CA GLU A 517 -13.36 -27.67 32.87
C GLU A 517 -13.05 -26.22 33.27
N GLU A 518 -12.89 -25.94 34.56
CA GLU A 518 -12.55 -24.61 35.08
C GLU A 518 -11.13 -24.15 34.69
N ALA A 519 -10.20 -25.09 34.62
CA ALA A 519 -8.78 -24.79 34.31
C ALA A 519 -8.37 -25.15 32.89
N ARG A 520 -9.30 -25.53 32.00
CA ARG A 520 -8.99 -26.16 30.71
C ARG A 520 -7.93 -25.41 29.89
N GLY A 521 -8.02 -24.10 29.80
CA GLY A 521 -7.02 -23.29 29.06
C GLY A 521 -5.63 -23.33 29.69
N GLN A 522 -5.57 -23.30 31.04
CA GLN A 522 -4.31 -23.37 31.80
C GLN A 522 -3.69 -24.77 31.70
N VAL A 523 -4.52 -25.82 31.77
CA VAL A 523 -4.08 -27.20 31.64
C VAL A 523 -3.56 -27.49 30.23
N ILE A 524 -4.24 -27.01 29.17
CA ILE A 524 -3.77 -27.17 27.79
C ILE A 524 -2.40 -26.52 27.61
N ALA A 525 -2.22 -25.29 28.07
CA ALA A 525 -0.93 -24.59 27.96
C ALA A 525 0.21 -25.32 28.68
N SER A 526 -0.06 -25.76 29.93
CA SER A 526 0.93 -26.52 30.73
C SER A 526 1.22 -27.90 30.11
N TYR A 527 0.22 -28.55 29.53
CA TYR A 527 0.37 -29.83 28.85
C TYR A 527 1.14 -29.69 27.54
N GLN A 528 0.99 -28.57 26.80
CA GLN A 528 1.82 -28.25 25.65
C GLN A 528 3.31 -28.18 26.04
N ASP A 529 3.62 -27.44 27.11
CA ASP A 529 4.99 -27.34 27.62
C ASP A 529 5.57 -28.71 28.01
N HIS A 530 4.73 -29.59 28.61
CA HIS A 530 5.12 -30.94 28.96
C HIS A 530 5.42 -31.79 27.72
N LEU A 531 4.54 -31.80 26.74
CA LEU A 531 4.70 -32.53 25.48
C LEU A 531 5.95 -32.05 24.70
N GLU A 532 6.19 -30.74 24.68
CA GLU A 532 7.37 -30.19 24.05
C GLU A 532 8.66 -30.68 24.73
N LYS A 533 8.73 -30.61 26.04
CA LYS A 533 9.88 -31.11 26.80
C LYS A 533 10.13 -32.60 26.55
N GLU A 534 9.09 -33.43 26.60
CA GLU A 534 9.19 -34.85 26.29
C GLU A 534 9.69 -35.09 24.86
N TRP A 535 9.12 -34.36 23.92
CA TRP A 535 9.55 -34.47 22.51
C TRP A 535 11.01 -34.05 22.31
N ILE A 536 11.44 -32.94 22.85
CA ILE A 536 12.84 -32.50 22.81
C ILE A 536 13.76 -33.53 23.47
N MET A 537 13.39 -34.08 24.62
CA MET A 537 14.17 -35.16 25.27
C MET A 537 14.27 -36.41 24.38
N SER A 538 13.18 -36.76 23.69
CA SER A 538 13.17 -37.88 22.75
C SER A 538 14.11 -37.65 21.55
N LEU A 539 14.12 -36.41 21.00
CA LEU A 539 15.00 -36.02 19.93
C LEU A 539 16.48 -36.06 20.35
N ARG A 540 16.80 -35.53 21.54
CA ARG A 540 18.18 -35.57 22.09
C ARG A 540 18.69 -36.97 22.31
N ARG A 541 17.80 -37.94 22.63
CA ARG A 541 18.17 -39.37 22.72
C ARG A 541 18.43 -40.01 21.34
N LYS A 542 17.72 -39.52 20.32
CA LYS A 542 17.74 -40.11 18.97
C LYS A 542 18.86 -39.53 18.11
N TYR A 543 19.17 -38.25 18.28
CA TYR A 543 20.11 -37.51 17.45
C TYR A 543 21.26 -36.95 18.29
N GLN A 544 22.48 -37.11 17.81
CA GLN A 544 23.64 -36.45 18.39
C GLN A 544 23.70 -35.00 17.89
N VAL A 545 23.83 -34.04 18.82
CA VAL A 545 23.95 -32.63 18.51
C VAL A 545 25.42 -32.23 18.55
N GLU A 546 25.93 -31.73 17.42
CA GLU A 546 27.28 -31.16 17.31
C GLU A 546 27.16 -29.66 17.06
N ILE A 547 27.86 -28.85 17.84
CA ILE A 547 27.88 -27.40 17.72
C ILE A 547 29.23 -26.99 17.12
N ASN A 548 29.19 -26.36 15.93
CA ASN A 548 30.39 -25.74 15.37
C ASN A 548 30.65 -24.39 16.08
N THR A 549 31.41 -24.48 17.17
CA THR A 549 31.73 -23.32 18.02
C THR A 549 32.54 -22.24 17.29
N ALA A 550 33.33 -22.58 16.28
CA ALA A 550 34.09 -21.62 15.49
C ALA A 550 33.14 -20.72 14.67
N VAL A 551 32.13 -21.31 14.03
CA VAL A 551 31.09 -20.56 13.31
C VAL A 551 30.23 -19.75 14.27
N LEU A 552 29.84 -20.34 15.41
CA LEU A 552 29.00 -19.62 16.40
C LEU A 552 29.71 -18.35 16.90
N TYR A 553 31.00 -18.41 17.21
CA TYR A 553 31.73 -17.23 17.67
C TYR A 553 31.99 -16.19 16.57
N SER A 554 32.08 -16.60 15.30
CA SER A 554 32.24 -15.65 14.18
C SER A 554 30.96 -14.80 13.90
N LEU A 555 29.84 -15.13 14.52
CA LEU A 555 28.59 -14.33 14.44
C LEU A 555 28.52 -13.20 15.49
N ILE A 556 29.50 -13.15 16.40
CA ILE A 556 29.51 -12.17 17.51
C ILE A 556 30.46 -11.00 17.20
N ASP A 557 31.36 -11.16 16.22
CA ASP A 557 32.25 -10.11 15.70
C ASP A 557 31.58 -9.36 14.53
#